data_3b320bf2b74ee3fff094f7a149198d95
#
_entry.id   3b320bf2b74ee3fff094f7a149198d95
#
_cell.length_a   1.000
_cell.length_b   1.000
_cell.length_c   1.000
_cell.angle_alpha   90.00
_cell.angle_beta   90.00
_cell.angle_gamma   90.00
#
_symmetry.space_group_name_H-M   'P 1'
#
loop_
_entity.id
_entity.type
_entity.pdbx_description
1 polymer ?
#
loop_
_entity_poly.entity_id
_entity_poly.type
_entity_poly.pdbx_seq_one_letter_code
_entity_poly.pdbx_strand_id
1 'polypeptide(L)'
;MADETRSAFEESEDTTQAQIERATNAVLVAAALALVGGTLVGLVSPSYLVFLVSLAAMYGLLSLGLNVQWGYAGLINFSVAAFFGLGAYVPVLLSASGSPITDAVPPIVGLFAAVVVTVLLALAIGIPTLSLREDYLAIASLGLAEVVRLVFRNQENWTGGTSGVGGIPLFFEGVPVLGTLPRDIGTVDLGIYTLGFQFWNGLLNALIVGSFVLVSYLVLRRVHRSPWGRVLRTIRSDEDLAEALGKNAYAFRMQAFVLGSVVTMLAGVYYAYSNYFLTPGIFDPIYTFYAWIAVILGGSGSNRGALFGGVVIVAIIEGTRQLGLSASWRLFAVGLLIILVMRFRPQGVLPPRDELIWPGARGGGTDE
;
A
#
# COMPACT_ATOMS: atom_id res chain seq x y z
N MET A 1 -39.73 -2.33 -23.29
CA MET A 1 -40.12 -2.52 -21.88
C MET A 1 -39.01 -3.13 -21.02
N ALA A 2 -38.44 -4.34 -21.35
CA ALA A 2 -37.33 -4.94 -20.59
C ALA A 2 -36.02 -4.17 -20.78
N ASP A 3 -35.77 -3.56 -21.93
CA ASP A 3 -34.56 -2.79 -22.27
C ASP A 3 -34.60 -1.38 -21.66
N GLU A 4 -35.78 -0.74 -21.62
CA GLU A 4 -35.99 0.57 -20.98
C GLU A 4 -35.87 0.48 -19.45
N THR A 5 -36.33 -0.60 -18.84
CA THR A 5 -36.14 -0.84 -17.41
C THR A 5 -34.68 -1.13 -17.05
N ARG A 6 -33.93 -1.77 -17.94
CA ARG A 6 -32.49 -2.04 -17.76
C ARG A 6 -31.67 -0.77 -17.92
N SER A 7 -31.95 0.06 -18.91
CA SER A 7 -31.26 1.35 -19.10
C SER A 7 -31.53 2.32 -17.94
N ALA A 8 -32.76 2.39 -17.44
CA ALA A 8 -33.12 3.22 -16.29
C ALA A 8 -32.44 2.73 -14.97
N PHE A 9 -32.24 1.40 -14.82
CA PHE A 9 -31.51 0.84 -13.68
C PHE A 9 -30.02 1.18 -13.77
N GLU A 10 -29.38 1.02 -14.94
CA GLU A 10 -27.98 1.36 -15.17
C GLU A 10 -27.72 2.87 -14.97
N GLU A 11 -28.63 3.73 -15.44
CA GLU A 11 -28.55 5.19 -15.26
C GLU A 11 -28.73 5.62 -13.79
N SER A 12 -29.55 4.91 -13.02
CA SER A 12 -29.72 5.14 -11.59
C SER A 12 -28.50 4.69 -10.75
N GLU A 13 -27.84 3.59 -11.16
CA GLU A 13 -26.61 3.13 -10.52
C GLU A 13 -25.43 4.09 -10.81
N ASP A 14 -25.27 4.56 -12.04
CA ASP A 14 -24.22 5.51 -12.43
C ASP A 14 -24.37 6.86 -11.70
N THR A 15 -25.61 7.35 -11.54
CA THR A 15 -25.89 8.59 -10.79
C THR A 15 -25.60 8.43 -9.29
N THR A 16 -25.96 7.28 -8.72
CA THR A 16 -25.69 6.97 -7.32
C THR A 16 -24.19 6.84 -7.04
N GLN A 17 -23.44 6.19 -7.93
CA GLN A 17 -21.99 6.06 -7.80
C GLN A 17 -21.28 7.41 -7.93
N ALA A 18 -21.70 8.27 -8.86
CA ALA A 18 -21.15 9.61 -9.01
C ALA A 18 -21.41 10.49 -7.76
N GLN A 19 -22.57 10.36 -7.14
CA GLN A 19 -22.91 11.05 -5.87
C GLN A 19 -22.02 10.59 -4.74
N ILE A 20 -21.75 9.29 -4.62
CA ILE A 20 -20.88 8.74 -3.56
C ILE A 20 -19.43 9.16 -3.77
N GLU A 21 -18.93 9.13 -5.02
CA GLU A 21 -17.58 9.61 -5.31
C GLU A 21 -17.44 11.11 -4.94
N ARG A 22 -18.46 11.92 -5.24
CA ARG A 22 -18.48 13.34 -4.81
C ARG A 22 -18.54 13.48 -3.29
N ALA A 23 -19.37 12.70 -2.63
CA ALA A 23 -19.47 12.70 -1.17
C ALA A 23 -18.16 12.26 -0.52
N THR A 24 -17.53 11.19 -1.03
CA THR A 24 -16.23 10.70 -0.55
C THR A 24 -15.13 11.73 -0.72
N ASN A 25 -15.05 12.36 -1.90
CA ASN A 25 -14.11 13.44 -2.15
C ASN A 25 -14.37 14.64 -1.24
N ALA A 26 -15.64 15.01 -1.01
CA ALA A 26 -16.02 16.09 -0.10
C ALA A 26 -15.60 15.79 1.34
N VAL A 27 -15.81 14.54 1.82
CA VAL A 27 -15.37 14.11 3.16
C VAL A 27 -13.85 14.13 3.28
N LEU A 28 -13.10 13.67 2.26
CA LEU A 28 -11.64 13.74 2.27
C LEU A 28 -11.13 15.18 2.30
N VAL A 29 -11.72 16.04 1.48
CA VAL A 29 -11.38 17.48 1.46
C VAL A 29 -11.72 18.14 2.79
N ALA A 30 -12.89 17.87 3.35
CA ALA A 30 -13.30 18.39 4.65
C ALA A 30 -12.37 17.93 5.78
N ALA A 31 -11.97 16.64 5.79
CA ALA A 31 -11.02 16.10 6.74
C ALA A 31 -9.62 16.76 6.59
N ALA A 32 -9.14 16.93 5.35
CA ALA A 32 -7.89 17.62 5.09
C ALA A 32 -7.94 19.09 5.53
N LEU A 33 -9.04 19.80 5.25
CA LEU A 33 -9.24 21.18 5.69
C LEU A 33 -9.35 21.28 7.22
N ALA A 34 -10.01 20.32 7.88
CA ALA A 34 -10.09 20.28 9.34
C ALA A 34 -8.71 20.05 9.99
N LEU A 35 -7.88 19.18 9.40
CA LEU A 35 -6.51 18.94 9.86
C LEU A 35 -5.63 20.18 9.65
N VAL A 36 -5.68 20.80 8.48
CA VAL A 36 -4.93 22.04 8.19
C VAL A 36 -5.43 23.20 9.06
N GLY A 37 -6.75 23.35 9.19
CA GLY A 37 -7.36 24.34 10.09
C GLY A 37 -6.96 24.13 11.55
N GLY A 38 -6.96 22.87 12.01
CA GLY A 38 -6.49 22.48 13.34
C GLY A 38 -5.02 22.85 13.58
N THR A 39 -4.17 22.74 12.55
CA THR A 39 -2.77 23.21 12.66
C THR A 39 -2.68 24.72 12.73
N LEU A 40 -3.49 25.45 11.98
CA LEU A 40 -3.49 26.93 12.04
C LEU A 40 -3.96 27.50 13.39
N VAL A 41 -4.87 26.78 14.07
CA VAL A 41 -5.41 27.18 15.38
C VAL A 41 -4.58 26.64 16.56
N GLY A 42 -3.54 25.84 16.30
CA GLY A 42 -2.68 25.30 17.35
C GLY A 42 -3.15 23.99 17.98
N LEU A 43 -4.21 23.35 17.45
CA LEU A 43 -4.74 22.08 17.96
C LEU A 43 -3.96 20.85 17.49
N VAL A 44 -3.35 20.92 16.32
CA VAL A 44 -2.58 19.83 15.70
C VAL A 44 -1.18 20.33 15.36
N SER A 45 -0.13 19.64 15.83
CA SER A 45 1.23 20.05 15.48
C SER A 45 1.53 19.74 13.99
N PRO A 46 2.30 20.62 13.30
CA PRO A 46 2.70 20.36 11.91
C PRO A 46 3.44 19.03 11.73
N SER A 47 4.26 18.63 12.70
CA SER A 47 4.96 17.33 12.67
C SER A 47 4.00 16.17 12.70
N TYR A 48 2.90 16.27 13.45
CA TYR A 48 1.87 15.22 13.50
C TYR A 48 1.07 15.14 12.19
N LEU A 49 0.78 16.29 11.56
CA LEU A 49 0.15 16.31 10.24
C LEU A 49 1.02 15.58 9.19
N VAL A 50 2.32 15.91 9.16
CA VAL A 50 3.29 15.25 8.27
C VAL A 50 3.34 13.74 8.54
N PHE A 51 3.33 13.33 9.80
CA PHE A 51 3.28 11.92 10.20
C PHE A 51 2.01 11.23 9.69
N LEU A 52 0.82 11.83 9.86
CA LEU A 52 -0.45 11.27 9.39
C LEU A 52 -0.47 11.06 7.88
N VAL A 53 -0.03 12.07 7.11
CA VAL A 53 0.05 11.99 5.65
C VAL A 53 1.02 10.89 5.21
N SER A 54 2.17 10.81 5.86
CA SER A 54 3.17 9.78 5.56
C SER A 54 2.68 8.38 5.89
N LEU A 55 1.99 8.21 7.00
CA LEU A 55 1.40 6.94 7.41
C LEU A 55 0.29 6.51 6.42
N ALA A 56 -0.55 7.46 5.98
CA ALA A 56 -1.57 7.21 4.95
C ALA A 56 -0.94 6.80 3.60
N ALA A 57 0.16 7.44 3.22
CA ALA A 57 0.92 7.08 2.03
C ALA A 57 1.52 5.67 2.14
N MET A 58 2.07 5.30 3.30
CA MET A 58 2.60 3.95 3.56
C MET A 58 1.52 2.88 3.44
N TYR A 59 0.37 3.03 4.10
CA TYR A 59 -0.74 2.09 3.96
C TYR A 59 -1.34 2.11 2.54
N GLY A 60 -1.29 3.26 1.87
CA GLY A 60 -1.61 3.39 0.45
C GLY A 60 -0.72 2.54 -0.44
N LEU A 61 0.60 2.46 -0.17
CA LEU A 61 1.52 1.57 -0.90
C LEU A 61 1.23 0.09 -0.63
N LEU A 62 0.97 -0.28 0.63
CA LEU A 62 0.59 -1.66 0.99
C LEU A 62 -0.66 -2.10 0.21
N SER A 63 -1.68 -1.25 0.18
CA SER A 63 -2.92 -1.54 -0.54
C SER A 63 -2.74 -1.49 -2.05
N LEU A 64 -1.94 -0.58 -2.62
CA LEU A 64 -1.61 -0.56 -4.04
C LEU A 64 -0.89 -1.85 -4.47
N GLY A 65 0.09 -2.32 -3.68
CA GLY A 65 0.81 -3.56 -3.96
C GLY A 65 -0.12 -4.77 -4.00
N LEU A 66 -0.98 -4.91 -2.99
CA LEU A 66 -1.98 -5.98 -2.97
C LEU A 66 -3.04 -5.83 -4.08
N ASN A 67 -3.43 -4.59 -4.41
CA ASN A 67 -4.38 -4.33 -5.49
C ASN A 67 -3.87 -4.80 -6.86
N VAL A 68 -2.55 -4.76 -7.11
CA VAL A 68 -1.98 -5.35 -8.32
C VAL A 68 -2.15 -6.86 -8.34
N GLN A 69 -1.93 -7.51 -7.22
CA GLN A 69 -1.99 -8.97 -7.10
C GLN A 69 -3.44 -9.46 -7.12
N TRP A 70 -4.27 -8.97 -6.23
CA TRP A 70 -5.66 -9.38 -6.13
C TRP A 70 -6.59 -8.61 -7.08
N GLY A 71 -6.46 -7.29 -7.11
CA GLY A 71 -7.35 -6.43 -7.89
C GLY A 71 -7.22 -6.61 -9.40
N TYR A 72 -6.01 -6.86 -9.92
CA TYR A 72 -5.80 -7.05 -11.37
C TYR A 72 -5.75 -8.52 -11.78
N ALA A 73 -5.07 -9.37 -11.00
CA ALA A 73 -4.77 -10.75 -11.37
C ALA A 73 -5.58 -11.80 -10.60
N GLY A 74 -6.41 -11.42 -9.62
CA GLY A 74 -7.18 -12.35 -8.81
C GLY A 74 -6.37 -13.16 -7.79
N LEU A 75 -5.09 -12.83 -7.56
CA LEU A 75 -4.22 -13.60 -6.67
C LEU A 75 -4.52 -13.30 -5.19
N ILE A 76 -5.00 -14.29 -4.47
CA ILE A 76 -5.24 -14.20 -3.02
C ILE A 76 -3.91 -14.39 -2.27
N ASN A 77 -3.18 -13.30 -2.06
CA ASN A 77 -1.86 -13.31 -1.43
C ASN A 77 -1.90 -12.80 0.01
N PHE A 78 -1.44 -13.62 0.96
CA PHE A 78 -1.27 -13.25 2.36
C PHE A 78 0.19 -13.00 2.77
N SER A 79 1.13 -12.92 1.83
CA SER A 79 2.54 -12.65 2.12
C SER A 79 2.94 -11.16 2.09
N VAL A 80 1.99 -10.24 2.09
CA VAL A 80 2.22 -8.78 2.02
C VAL A 80 3.18 -8.31 3.12
N ALA A 81 3.00 -8.77 4.37
CA ALA A 81 3.85 -8.41 5.50
C ALA A 81 5.32 -8.88 5.31
N ALA A 82 5.56 -10.00 4.61
CA ALA A 82 6.91 -10.46 4.32
C ALA A 82 7.66 -9.47 3.41
N PHE A 83 7.01 -8.99 2.34
CA PHE A 83 7.61 -8.02 1.43
C PHE A 83 7.75 -6.63 2.06
N PHE A 84 6.79 -6.23 2.89
CA PHE A 84 6.88 -5.02 3.70
C PHE A 84 8.08 -5.09 4.65
N GLY A 85 8.22 -6.19 5.39
CA GLY A 85 9.35 -6.41 6.30
C GLY A 85 10.70 -6.43 5.59
N LEU A 86 10.81 -7.08 4.41
CA LEU A 86 12.04 -7.04 3.61
C LEU A 86 12.42 -5.64 3.18
N GLY A 87 11.42 -4.85 2.75
CA GLY A 87 11.64 -3.45 2.39
C GLY A 87 12.22 -2.63 3.53
N ALA A 88 11.86 -2.95 4.77
CA ALA A 88 12.43 -2.32 5.94
C ALA A 88 13.81 -2.89 6.32
N TYR A 89 13.92 -4.21 6.42
CA TYR A 89 15.12 -4.85 6.97
C TYR A 89 16.31 -4.80 6.03
N VAL A 90 16.14 -5.08 4.74
CA VAL A 90 17.29 -5.18 3.81
C VAL A 90 18.11 -3.89 3.76
N PRO A 91 17.53 -2.71 3.55
CA PRO A 91 18.34 -1.49 3.53
C PRO A 91 18.92 -1.14 4.90
N VAL A 92 18.22 -1.43 6.00
CA VAL A 92 18.71 -1.19 7.36
C VAL A 92 19.90 -2.09 7.69
N LEU A 93 19.85 -3.37 7.32
CA LEU A 93 20.97 -4.30 7.52
C LEU A 93 22.25 -3.92 6.75
N LEU A 94 22.12 -3.08 5.73
CA LEU A 94 23.25 -2.60 4.95
C LEU A 94 23.76 -1.23 5.39
N SER A 95 22.95 -0.42 6.10
CA SER A 95 23.24 0.99 6.37
C SER A 95 23.21 1.40 7.84
N ALA A 96 22.63 0.61 8.73
CA ALA A 96 22.51 0.98 10.14
C ALA A 96 23.78 0.69 10.94
N SER A 97 24.18 1.63 11.80
CA SER A 97 25.37 1.46 12.65
C SER A 97 25.24 0.31 13.68
N GLY A 98 24.02 -0.08 14.03
CA GLY A 98 23.75 -1.24 14.86
C GLY A 98 23.53 -2.54 14.08
N SER A 99 23.83 -2.56 12.78
CA SER A 99 23.65 -3.75 11.93
C SER A 99 24.70 -4.81 12.23
N PRO A 100 24.31 -6.09 12.30
CA PRO A 100 25.27 -7.18 12.40
C PRO A 100 25.99 -7.51 11.08
N ILE A 101 25.54 -6.95 9.93
CA ILE A 101 26.12 -7.22 8.61
C ILE A 101 27.15 -6.14 8.25
N THR A 102 26.67 -4.90 8.06
CA THR A 102 27.50 -3.75 7.69
C THR A 102 26.73 -2.45 7.86
N ASP A 103 27.46 -1.36 8.03
CA ASP A 103 26.94 0.02 8.06
C ASP A 103 27.52 0.87 6.92
N ALA A 104 28.31 0.26 6.03
CA ALA A 104 29.08 0.96 5.01
C ALA A 104 28.27 1.36 3.74
N VAL A 105 27.05 0.84 3.58
CA VAL A 105 26.27 1.02 2.36
C VAL A 105 25.30 2.20 2.53
N PRO A 106 25.32 3.19 1.62
CA PRO A 106 24.36 4.29 1.65
C PRO A 106 22.90 3.78 1.55
N PRO A 107 21.94 4.39 2.28
CA PRO A 107 20.53 3.98 2.27
C PRO A 107 19.90 3.85 0.87
N ILE A 108 20.28 4.72 -0.05
CA ILE A 108 19.79 4.69 -1.43
C ILE A 108 20.22 3.39 -2.14
N VAL A 109 21.46 2.93 -1.93
CA VAL A 109 21.93 1.65 -2.48
C VAL A 109 21.21 0.49 -1.81
N GLY A 110 20.94 0.61 -0.50
CA GLY A 110 20.12 -0.33 0.26
C GLY A 110 18.70 -0.48 -0.31
N LEU A 111 18.09 0.60 -0.83
CA LEU A 111 16.80 0.54 -1.54
C LEU A 111 16.89 -0.38 -2.78
N PHE A 112 17.92 -0.24 -3.61
CA PHE A 112 18.07 -1.11 -4.78
C PHE A 112 18.35 -2.56 -4.39
N ALA A 113 19.13 -2.80 -3.34
CA ALA A 113 19.30 -4.13 -2.79
C ALA A 113 17.97 -4.73 -2.31
N ALA A 114 17.12 -3.94 -1.65
CA ALA A 114 15.79 -4.37 -1.24
C ALA A 114 14.91 -4.75 -2.43
N VAL A 115 14.97 -4.01 -3.55
CA VAL A 115 14.26 -4.40 -4.79
C VAL A 115 14.72 -5.78 -5.26
N VAL A 116 16.04 -6.01 -5.37
CA VAL A 116 16.59 -7.29 -5.83
C VAL A 116 16.18 -8.44 -4.90
N VAL A 117 16.36 -8.29 -3.59
CA VAL A 117 15.99 -9.32 -2.61
C VAL A 117 14.49 -9.59 -2.64
N THR A 118 13.66 -8.56 -2.77
CA THR A 118 12.21 -8.70 -2.90
C THR A 118 11.82 -9.45 -4.16
N VAL A 119 12.42 -9.15 -5.31
CA VAL A 119 12.17 -9.89 -6.56
C VAL A 119 12.57 -11.36 -6.40
N LEU A 120 13.74 -11.63 -5.84
CA LEU A 120 14.20 -13.01 -5.62
C LEU A 120 13.27 -13.77 -4.68
N LEU A 121 12.83 -13.17 -3.57
CA LEU A 121 11.88 -13.80 -2.66
C LEU A 121 10.50 -13.96 -3.31
N ALA A 122 10.03 -12.97 -4.07
CA ALA A 122 8.77 -13.07 -4.79
C ALA A 122 8.78 -14.23 -5.81
N LEU A 123 9.90 -14.44 -6.51
CA LEU A 123 10.08 -15.60 -7.36
C LEU A 123 10.14 -16.89 -6.54
N ALA A 124 10.89 -16.92 -5.44
CA ALA A 124 10.99 -18.10 -4.58
C ALA A 124 9.64 -18.53 -3.98
N ILE A 125 8.80 -17.57 -3.57
CA ILE A 125 7.44 -17.82 -3.09
C ILE A 125 6.51 -18.14 -4.27
N GLY A 126 6.55 -17.34 -5.33
CA GLY A 126 5.62 -17.42 -6.45
C GLY A 126 5.74 -18.73 -7.25
N ILE A 127 6.98 -19.21 -7.48
CA ILE A 127 7.19 -20.45 -8.27
C ILE A 127 6.39 -21.64 -7.71
N PRO A 128 6.47 -21.99 -6.43
CA PRO A 128 5.71 -23.11 -5.88
C PRO A 128 4.23 -22.80 -5.63
N THR A 129 3.86 -21.51 -5.44
CA THR A 129 2.51 -21.19 -4.95
C THR A 129 1.53 -20.77 -6.04
N LEU A 130 1.99 -20.12 -7.12
CA LEU A 130 1.09 -19.61 -8.16
C LEU A 130 0.46 -20.71 -9.05
N SER A 131 0.97 -21.92 -8.98
CA SER A 131 0.36 -23.10 -9.60
C SER A 131 -0.75 -23.73 -8.76
N LEU A 132 -0.93 -23.27 -7.51
CA LEU A 132 -1.96 -23.76 -6.61
C LEU A 132 -3.30 -23.07 -6.90
N ARG A 133 -4.40 -23.75 -6.55
CA ARG A 133 -5.73 -23.13 -6.52
C ARG A 133 -5.75 -21.97 -5.50
N GLU A 134 -6.64 -21.03 -5.70
CA GLU A 134 -6.71 -19.77 -4.93
C GLU A 134 -6.67 -19.96 -3.41
N ASP A 135 -7.44 -20.92 -2.87
CA ASP A 135 -7.49 -21.21 -1.43
C ASP A 135 -6.14 -21.72 -0.89
N TYR A 136 -5.50 -22.60 -1.67
CA TYR A 136 -4.18 -23.12 -1.30
C TYR A 136 -3.07 -22.08 -1.44
N LEU A 137 -3.18 -21.17 -2.41
CA LEU A 137 -2.29 -20.02 -2.57
C LEU A 137 -2.33 -19.13 -1.32
N ALA A 138 -3.53 -18.86 -0.79
CA ALA A 138 -3.72 -18.05 0.41
C ALA A 138 -3.00 -18.67 1.62
N ILE A 139 -3.22 -19.97 1.88
CA ILE A 139 -2.62 -20.69 3.00
C ILE A 139 -1.09 -20.78 2.83
N ALA A 140 -0.62 -21.14 1.63
CA ALA A 140 0.80 -21.29 1.34
C ALA A 140 1.55 -19.95 1.45
N SER A 141 0.97 -18.86 0.92
CA SER A 141 1.59 -17.53 1.00
C SER A 141 1.66 -17.00 2.44
N LEU A 142 0.65 -17.26 3.27
CA LEU A 142 0.67 -16.94 4.69
C LEU A 142 1.74 -17.76 5.44
N GLY A 143 1.79 -19.07 5.17
CA GLY A 143 2.79 -19.95 5.79
C GLY A 143 4.22 -19.56 5.44
N LEU A 144 4.48 -19.26 4.16
CA LEU A 144 5.81 -18.80 3.71
C LEU A 144 6.18 -17.42 4.29
N ALA A 145 5.20 -16.51 4.41
CA ALA A 145 5.43 -15.23 5.09
C ALA A 145 5.84 -15.41 6.56
N GLU A 146 5.19 -16.37 7.25
CA GLU A 146 5.54 -16.70 8.63
C GLU A 146 6.93 -17.33 8.72
N VAL A 147 7.34 -18.17 7.77
CA VAL A 147 8.71 -18.68 7.69
C VAL A 147 9.72 -17.53 7.57
N VAL A 148 9.48 -16.55 6.71
CA VAL A 148 10.32 -15.34 6.60
C VAL A 148 10.39 -14.63 7.95
N ARG A 149 9.25 -14.39 8.60
CA ARG A 149 9.20 -13.76 9.93
C ARG A 149 10.03 -14.51 10.97
N LEU A 150 9.90 -15.84 11.01
CA LEU A 150 10.64 -16.68 11.94
C LEU A 150 12.14 -16.68 11.66
N VAL A 151 12.56 -16.64 10.40
CA VAL A 151 13.97 -16.49 10.02
C VAL A 151 14.51 -15.18 10.58
N PHE A 152 13.85 -14.05 10.33
CA PHE A 152 14.31 -12.75 10.86
C PHE A 152 14.26 -12.66 12.38
N ARG A 153 13.35 -13.35 13.03
CA ARG A 153 13.24 -13.38 14.50
C ARG A 153 14.30 -14.23 15.18
N ASN A 154 14.69 -15.35 14.56
CA ASN A 154 15.54 -16.36 15.21
C ASN A 154 17.02 -16.26 14.81
N GLN A 155 17.35 -15.54 13.73
CA GLN A 155 18.72 -15.43 13.23
C GLN A 155 19.41 -14.16 13.77
N GLU A 156 19.83 -14.20 15.05
CA GLU A 156 20.46 -13.05 15.73
C GLU A 156 21.74 -12.57 15.03
N ASN A 157 22.55 -13.50 14.51
CA ASN A 157 23.88 -13.20 13.98
C ASN A 157 23.87 -12.30 12.74
N TRP A 158 22.77 -12.20 12.00
CA TRP A 158 22.70 -11.42 10.78
C TRP A 158 21.43 -10.56 10.61
N THR A 159 20.44 -10.72 11.49
CA THR A 159 19.23 -9.88 11.49
C THR A 159 19.04 -9.06 12.77
N GLY A 160 19.88 -9.30 13.79
CA GLY A 160 19.68 -8.77 15.14
C GLY A 160 18.59 -9.50 15.93
N GLY A 161 17.91 -10.49 15.36
CA GLY A 161 16.90 -11.33 16.00
C GLY A 161 15.82 -10.52 16.72
N THR A 162 15.42 -11.00 17.89
CA THR A 162 14.41 -10.31 18.75
C THR A 162 14.90 -8.98 19.31
N SER A 163 16.23 -8.77 19.40
CA SER A 163 16.82 -7.51 19.87
C SER A 163 16.64 -6.37 18.87
N GLY A 164 16.41 -6.69 17.59
CA GLY A 164 16.23 -5.71 16.53
C GLY A 164 17.52 -4.98 16.14
N VAL A 165 17.38 -3.98 15.27
CA VAL A 165 18.49 -3.17 14.75
C VAL A 165 18.20 -1.69 15.01
N GLY A 166 19.14 -1.03 15.68
CA GLY A 166 19.10 0.42 15.95
C GLY A 166 20.15 1.18 15.15
N GLY A 167 20.22 2.50 15.39
CA GLY A 167 21.21 3.34 14.71
C GLY A 167 20.92 3.50 13.21
N ILE A 168 19.65 3.55 12.84
CA ILE A 168 19.20 3.72 11.45
C ILE A 168 19.54 5.14 10.99
N PRO A 169 20.31 5.29 9.90
CA PRO A 169 20.71 6.61 9.37
C PRO A 169 19.51 7.35 8.77
N LEU A 170 19.71 8.61 8.39
CA LEU A 170 18.75 9.32 7.56
C LEU A 170 18.74 8.70 6.14
N PHE A 171 17.59 8.65 5.48
CA PHE A 171 17.48 8.05 4.14
C PHE A 171 18.46 8.67 3.13
N PHE A 172 18.68 9.97 3.21
CA PHE A 172 19.64 10.69 2.34
C PHE A 172 21.03 10.85 2.97
N GLU A 173 21.35 10.12 4.05
CA GLU A 173 22.68 10.21 4.63
C GLU A 173 23.77 9.85 3.60
N GLY A 174 24.80 10.67 3.52
CA GLY A 174 25.85 10.57 2.48
C GLY A 174 25.50 11.27 1.15
N VAL A 175 24.29 11.77 0.95
CA VAL A 175 23.96 12.58 -0.23
C VAL A 175 24.24 14.05 0.09
N PRO A 176 25.08 14.73 -0.74
CA PRO A 176 25.36 16.15 -0.54
C PRO A 176 24.07 16.98 -0.48
N VAL A 177 24.02 17.95 0.42
CA VAL A 177 22.87 18.86 0.67
C VAL A 177 21.67 18.16 1.29
N LEU A 178 21.14 17.07 0.72
CA LEU A 178 19.94 16.41 1.24
C LEU A 178 20.17 15.70 2.58
N GLY A 179 21.36 15.14 2.79
CA GLY A 179 21.69 14.41 4.03
C GLY A 179 21.86 15.35 5.25
N THR A 180 22.27 16.59 5.04
CA THR A 180 22.46 17.57 6.10
C THR A 180 21.28 18.52 6.28
N LEU A 181 20.43 18.64 5.25
CA LEU A 181 19.35 19.61 5.17
C LEU A 181 18.46 19.70 6.44
N PRO A 182 18.02 18.61 7.10
CA PRO A 182 17.22 18.71 8.30
C PRO A 182 17.95 19.34 9.50
N ARG A 183 19.29 19.26 9.50
CA ARG A 183 20.15 19.86 10.53
C ARG A 183 20.53 21.30 10.18
N ASP A 184 20.76 21.58 8.90
CA ASP A 184 21.25 22.88 8.42
C ASP A 184 20.16 23.96 8.44
N ILE A 185 18.88 23.61 8.22
CA ILE A 185 17.75 24.56 8.33
C ILE A 185 17.60 25.09 9.76
N GLY A 186 18.01 24.28 10.75
CA GLY A 186 17.88 24.64 12.17
C GLY A 186 16.45 24.69 12.65
N THR A 187 16.19 25.51 13.67
CA THR A 187 14.85 25.70 14.23
C THR A 187 14.21 26.97 13.69
N VAL A 188 13.01 26.85 13.12
CA VAL A 188 12.19 27.99 12.69
C VAL A 188 11.07 28.18 13.69
N ASP A 189 11.01 29.36 14.33
CA ASP A 189 9.96 29.71 15.27
C ASP A 189 8.85 30.48 14.54
N LEU A 190 7.64 29.90 14.57
CA LEU A 190 6.43 30.49 14.00
C LEU A 190 5.52 31.10 15.09
N GLY A 191 6.01 31.26 16.32
CA GLY A 191 5.28 31.77 17.47
C GLY A 191 4.36 30.74 18.13
N ILE A 192 3.54 30.02 17.36
CA ILE A 192 2.67 28.92 17.87
C ILE A 192 3.44 27.59 17.87
N TYR A 193 4.36 27.40 16.93
CA TYR A 193 5.12 26.18 16.75
C TYR A 193 6.60 26.45 16.49
N THR A 194 7.46 25.62 17.05
CA THR A 194 8.88 25.53 16.69
C THR A 194 9.09 24.36 15.75
N LEU A 195 9.50 24.66 14.52
CA LEU A 195 9.83 23.65 13.51
C LEU A 195 11.32 23.31 13.60
N GLY A 196 11.64 22.22 14.27
CA GLY A 196 13.01 21.74 14.45
C GLY A 196 13.36 20.56 13.55
N PHE A 197 14.49 19.92 13.85
CA PHE A 197 15.02 18.76 13.14
C PHE A 197 13.96 17.67 12.87
N GLN A 198 13.14 17.36 13.87
CA GLN A 198 12.13 16.29 13.76
C GLN A 198 11.08 16.61 12.69
N PHE A 199 10.68 17.87 12.55
CA PHE A 199 9.76 18.30 11.51
C PHE A 199 10.40 18.18 10.12
N TRP A 200 11.61 18.68 9.94
CA TRP A 200 12.31 18.69 8.65
C TRP A 200 12.64 17.26 8.18
N ASN A 201 13.08 16.40 9.10
CA ASN A 201 13.30 14.98 8.79
C ASN A 201 11.99 14.27 8.45
N GLY A 202 10.92 14.53 9.20
CA GLY A 202 9.58 14.01 8.90
C GLY A 202 9.10 14.46 7.53
N LEU A 203 9.30 15.71 7.15
CA LEU A 203 8.92 16.25 5.84
C LEU A 203 9.70 15.59 4.70
N LEU A 204 11.02 15.36 4.85
CA LEU A 204 11.80 14.61 3.87
C LEU A 204 11.30 13.18 3.72
N ASN A 205 11.03 12.48 4.81
CA ASN A 205 10.46 11.14 4.77
C ASN A 205 9.06 11.12 4.13
N ALA A 206 8.25 12.16 4.35
CA ALA A 206 6.95 12.33 3.68
C ALA A 206 7.11 12.51 2.16
N LEU A 207 8.11 13.27 1.72
CA LEU A 207 8.43 13.45 0.30
C LEU A 207 8.91 12.14 -0.33
N ILE A 208 9.69 11.32 0.39
CA ILE A 208 10.14 10.00 -0.07
C ILE A 208 8.93 9.09 -0.30
N VAL A 209 8.10 8.89 0.73
CA VAL A 209 6.94 8.01 0.60
C VAL A 209 5.92 8.55 -0.41
N GLY A 210 5.74 9.87 -0.46
CA GLY A 210 4.92 10.54 -1.46
C GLY A 210 5.42 10.30 -2.89
N SER A 211 6.74 10.34 -3.11
CA SER A 211 7.35 10.00 -4.40
C SER A 211 7.14 8.52 -4.76
N PHE A 212 7.27 7.61 -3.79
CA PHE A 212 6.99 6.19 -3.99
C PHE A 212 5.52 5.95 -4.36
N VAL A 213 4.58 6.60 -3.68
CA VAL A 213 3.15 6.54 -4.04
C VAL A 213 2.92 7.08 -5.45
N LEU A 214 3.47 8.26 -5.76
CA LEU A 214 3.28 8.90 -7.06
C LEU A 214 3.82 8.03 -8.20
N VAL A 215 5.06 7.56 -8.08
CA VAL A 215 5.68 6.69 -9.08
C VAL A 215 4.90 5.38 -9.22
N SER A 216 4.59 4.72 -8.11
CA SER A 216 3.79 3.48 -8.12
C SER A 216 2.43 3.71 -8.77
N TYR A 217 1.72 4.77 -8.39
CA TYR A 217 0.40 5.09 -8.96
C TYR A 217 0.48 5.35 -10.47
N LEU A 218 1.47 6.13 -10.94
CA LEU A 218 1.62 6.42 -12.37
C LEU A 218 1.99 5.17 -13.17
N VAL A 219 2.91 4.34 -12.66
CA VAL A 219 3.27 3.06 -13.27
C VAL A 219 2.06 2.15 -13.34
N LEU A 220 1.36 1.96 -12.22
CA LEU A 220 0.19 1.07 -12.15
C LEU A 220 -0.97 1.57 -13.01
N ARG A 221 -1.20 2.87 -13.08
CA ARG A 221 -2.19 3.47 -13.98
C ARG A 221 -1.88 3.17 -15.45
N ARG A 222 -0.59 3.31 -15.85
CA ARG A 222 -0.17 2.99 -17.20
C ARG A 222 -0.26 1.51 -17.50
N VAL A 223 0.18 0.67 -16.56
CA VAL A 223 0.14 -0.81 -16.68
C VAL A 223 -1.31 -1.30 -16.77
N HIS A 224 -2.21 -0.79 -15.93
CA HIS A 224 -3.62 -1.15 -15.94
C HIS A 224 -4.30 -0.86 -17.30
N ARG A 225 -3.93 0.25 -17.96
CA ARG A 225 -4.47 0.66 -19.28
C ARG A 225 -3.77 -0.03 -20.46
N SER A 226 -2.69 -0.73 -20.22
CA SER A 226 -1.88 -1.40 -21.25
C SER A 226 -2.51 -2.72 -21.72
N PRO A 227 -2.03 -3.32 -22.83
CA PRO A 227 -2.41 -4.68 -23.24
C PRO A 227 -2.18 -5.71 -22.13
N TRP A 228 -1.11 -5.56 -21.32
CA TRP A 228 -0.81 -6.41 -20.18
C TRP A 228 -1.93 -6.38 -19.13
N GLY A 229 -2.43 -5.20 -18.76
CA GLY A 229 -3.53 -5.07 -17.82
C GLY A 229 -4.85 -5.68 -18.33
N ARG A 230 -5.08 -5.64 -19.65
CA ARG A 230 -6.24 -6.32 -20.26
C ARG A 230 -6.16 -7.85 -20.10
N VAL A 231 -4.98 -8.42 -20.39
CA VAL A 231 -4.76 -9.87 -20.23
C VAL A 231 -4.97 -10.28 -18.76
N LEU A 232 -4.46 -9.51 -17.79
CA LEU A 232 -4.68 -9.83 -16.36
C LEU A 232 -6.16 -9.82 -15.98
N ARG A 233 -6.94 -8.88 -16.48
CA ARG A 233 -8.39 -8.85 -16.22
C ARG A 233 -9.11 -10.05 -16.84
N THR A 234 -8.70 -10.49 -18.04
CA THR A 234 -9.22 -11.72 -18.66
C THR A 234 -8.86 -12.93 -17.79
N ILE A 235 -7.60 -13.06 -17.35
CA ILE A 235 -7.17 -14.16 -16.47
C ILE A 235 -7.96 -14.16 -15.15
N ARG A 236 -8.23 -12.98 -14.57
CA ARG A 236 -9.02 -12.84 -13.34
C ARG A 236 -10.48 -13.25 -13.53
N SER A 237 -11.07 -12.99 -14.69
CA SER A 237 -12.47 -13.36 -14.98
C SER A 237 -12.62 -14.80 -15.40
N ASP A 238 -11.71 -15.30 -16.23
CA ASP A 238 -11.72 -16.67 -16.76
C ASP A 238 -10.30 -17.04 -17.25
N GLU A 239 -9.62 -17.87 -16.47
CA GLU A 239 -8.25 -18.31 -16.77
C GLU A 239 -8.21 -19.27 -17.98
N ASP A 240 -9.18 -20.18 -18.06
CA ASP A 240 -9.26 -21.18 -19.13
C ASP A 240 -9.48 -20.49 -20.50
N LEU A 241 -10.31 -19.43 -20.51
CA LEU A 241 -10.50 -18.60 -21.69
C LEU A 241 -9.21 -17.90 -22.12
N ALA A 242 -8.46 -17.33 -21.16
CA ALA A 242 -7.18 -16.68 -21.46
C ALA A 242 -6.16 -17.67 -22.06
N GLU A 243 -6.09 -18.88 -21.52
CA GLU A 243 -5.22 -19.96 -22.02
C GLU A 243 -5.66 -20.46 -23.40
N ALA A 244 -6.96 -20.61 -23.64
CA ALA A 244 -7.50 -20.94 -24.95
C ALA A 244 -7.16 -19.90 -26.03
N LEU A 245 -6.98 -18.62 -25.63
CA LEU A 245 -6.50 -17.53 -26.47
C LEU A 245 -4.96 -17.47 -26.58
N GLY A 246 -4.25 -18.50 -26.11
CA GLY A 246 -2.79 -18.62 -26.19
C GLY A 246 -2.01 -17.74 -25.22
N LYS A 247 -2.64 -17.27 -24.11
CA LYS A 247 -1.95 -16.51 -23.08
C LYS A 247 -1.42 -17.42 -21.99
N ASN A 248 -0.17 -17.21 -21.57
CA ASN A 248 0.41 -17.94 -20.45
C ASN A 248 -0.03 -17.29 -19.12
N ALA A 249 -1.14 -17.77 -18.55
CA ALA A 249 -1.74 -17.22 -17.31
C ALA A 249 -0.73 -17.20 -16.15
N TYR A 250 0.04 -18.28 -15.98
CA TYR A 250 1.07 -18.36 -14.93
C TYR A 250 2.12 -17.24 -15.03
N ALA A 251 2.63 -16.98 -16.25
CA ALA A 251 3.65 -15.93 -16.44
C ALA A 251 3.11 -14.53 -16.13
N PHE A 252 1.86 -14.23 -16.50
CA PHE A 252 1.23 -12.94 -16.19
C PHE A 252 0.94 -12.81 -14.69
N ARG A 253 0.47 -13.86 -14.02
CA ARG A 253 0.27 -13.91 -12.57
C ARG A 253 1.59 -13.70 -11.83
N MET A 254 2.68 -14.34 -12.25
CA MET A 254 4.02 -14.15 -11.68
C MET A 254 4.48 -12.69 -11.79
N GLN A 255 4.31 -12.06 -12.96
CA GLN A 255 4.68 -10.66 -13.15
C GLN A 255 3.86 -9.72 -12.23
N ALA A 256 2.55 -9.97 -12.08
CA ALA A 256 1.69 -9.21 -11.18
C ALA A 256 2.09 -9.42 -9.72
N PHE A 257 2.45 -10.65 -9.33
CA PHE A 257 2.91 -10.99 -7.99
C PHE A 257 4.20 -10.24 -7.65
N VAL A 258 5.21 -10.30 -8.53
CA VAL A 258 6.50 -9.58 -8.35
C VAL A 258 6.29 -8.06 -8.30
N LEU A 259 5.51 -7.51 -9.24
CA LEU A 259 5.26 -6.06 -9.28
C LEU A 259 4.57 -5.56 -8.00
N GLY A 260 3.53 -6.27 -7.55
CA GLY A 260 2.83 -5.93 -6.31
C GLY A 260 3.73 -6.04 -5.08
N SER A 261 4.60 -7.06 -5.04
CA SER A 261 5.58 -7.25 -3.95
C SER A 261 6.61 -6.12 -3.89
N VAL A 262 7.09 -5.63 -5.04
CA VAL A 262 8.00 -4.47 -5.10
C VAL A 262 7.30 -3.19 -4.62
N VAL A 263 6.04 -2.96 -5.00
CA VAL A 263 5.28 -1.79 -4.51
C VAL A 263 5.08 -1.88 -2.99
N THR A 264 4.76 -3.06 -2.46
CA THR A 264 4.64 -3.29 -1.01
C THR A 264 5.95 -3.05 -0.28
N MET A 265 7.07 -3.49 -0.84
CA MET A 265 8.41 -3.30 -0.30
C MET A 265 8.75 -1.82 -0.10
N LEU A 266 8.35 -0.92 -1.02
CA LEU A 266 8.59 0.52 -0.89
C LEU A 266 7.96 1.12 0.37
N ALA A 267 6.82 0.59 0.82
CA ALA A 267 6.22 0.97 2.11
C ALA A 267 7.15 0.61 3.29
N GLY A 268 7.82 -0.54 3.20
CA GLY A 268 8.79 -1.00 4.21
C GLY A 268 10.02 -0.10 4.28
N VAL A 269 10.54 0.32 3.14
CA VAL A 269 11.66 1.28 3.09
C VAL A 269 11.31 2.57 3.83
N TYR A 270 10.16 3.16 3.54
CA TYR A 270 9.70 4.33 4.28
C TYR A 270 9.60 4.06 5.79
N TYR A 271 8.96 2.95 6.18
CA TYR A 271 8.79 2.60 7.59
C TYR A 271 10.13 2.53 8.33
N ALA A 272 11.14 1.91 7.72
CA ALA A 272 12.46 1.76 8.31
C ALA A 272 13.12 3.10 8.63
N TYR A 273 13.18 4.01 7.65
CA TYR A 273 13.85 5.30 7.80
C TYR A 273 13.02 6.37 8.54
N SER A 274 11.74 6.08 8.81
CA SER A 274 10.88 6.90 9.68
C SER A 274 11.02 6.52 11.16
N ASN A 275 11.64 5.36 11.46
CA ASN A 275 11.84 4.85 12.80
C ASN A 275 13.35 4.71 13.07
N TYR A 276 13.77 5.02 14.29
CA TYR A 276 15.20 4.91 14.69
C TYR A 276 15.58 3.50 15.11
N PHE A 277 14.62 2.59 15.17
CA PHE A 277 14.78 1.22 15.64
C PHE A 277 13.81 0.28 14.91
N LEU A 278 14.29 -0.88 14.51
CA LEU A 278 13.54 -1.87 13.75
C LEU A 278 13.56 -3.22 14.45
N THR A 279 12.39 -3.84 14.61
CA THR A 279 12.22 -5.19 15.16
C THR A 279 11.53 -6.11 14.18
N PRO A 280 11.66 -7.45 14.32
CA PRO A 280 10.92 -8.41 13.49
C PRO A 280 9.39 -8.34 13.60
N GLY A 281 8.86 -7.54 14.50
CA GLY A 281 7.43 -7.22 14.57
C GLY A 281 6.85 -6.58 13.30
N ILE A 282 7.71 -6.02 12.45
CA ILE A 282 7.26 -5.48 11.15
C ILE A 282 6.75 -6.57 10.19
N PHE A 283 7.15 -7.83 10.38
CA PHE A 283 6.65 -8.97 9.61
C PHE A 283 5.32 -9.52 10.14
N ASP A 284 4.68 -8.87 11.14
CA ASP A 284 3.44 -9.35 11.71
C ASP A 284 2.33 -9.39 10.64
N PRO A 285 1.59 -10.51 10.52
CA PRO A 285 0.49 -10.66 9.57
C PRO A 285 -0.56 -9.56 9.63
N ILE A 286 -0.65 -8.79 10.72
CA ILE A 286 -1.59 -7.68 10.87
C ILE A 286 -1.48 -6.64 9.73
N TYR A 287 -0.26 -6.39 9.23
CA TYR A 287 -0.05 -5.49 8.09
C TYR A 287 -0.65 -6.04 6.79
N THR A 288 -0.60 -7.36 6.60
CA THR A 288 -1.31 -8.02 5.49
C THR A 288 -2.81 -7.82 5.61
N PHE A 289 -3.38 -8.01 6.79
CA PHE A 289 -4.81 -7.81 7.00
C PHE A 289 -5.23 -6.35 6.78
N TYR A 290 -4.44 -5.37 7.24
CA TYR A 290 -4.72 -3.96 6.96
C TYR A 290 -4.69 -3.65 5.46
N ALA A 291 -3.76 -4.24 4.70
CA ALA A 291 -3.73 -4.09 3.24
C ALA A 291 -4.99 -4.69 2.59
N TRP A 292 -5.41 -5.89 3.00
CA TRP A 292 -6.64 -6.53 2.53
C TRP A 292 -7.87 -5.67 2.81
N ILE A 293 -8.00 -5.18 4.04
CA ILE A 293 -9.10 -4.33 4.45
C ILE A 293 -9.13 -3.05 3.61
N ALA A 294 -7.97 -2.42 3.41
CA ALA A 294 -7.86 -1.21 2.59
C ALA A 294 -8.32 -1.45 1.15
N VAL A 295 -7.93 -2.57 0.54
CA VAL A 295 -8.34 -2.90 -0.85
C VAL A 295 -9.82 -3.24 -0.94
N ILE A 296 -10.36 -4.03 0.01
CA ILE A 296 -11.79 -4.39 0.05
C ILE A 296 -12.63 -3.12 0.23
N LEU A 297 -12.25 -2.28 1.18
CA LEU A 297 -12.95 -1.06 1.53
C LEU A 297 -12.91 -0.04 0.38
N GLY A 298 -11.73 0.11 -0.20
CA GLY A 298 -11.50 1.04 -1.29
C GLY A 298 -12.14 0.61 -2.61
N GLY A 299 -12.19 -0.68 -2.87
CA GLY A 299 -12.65 -1.31 -4.11
C GLY A 299 -11.51 -1.97 -4.88
N SER A 300 -11.59 -3.31 -5.00
CA SER A 300 -10.57 -4.11 -5.68
C SER A 300 -10.49 -3.78 -7.17
N GLY A 301 -9.26 -3.65 -7.68
CA GLY A 301 -9.00 -3.27 -9.08
C GLY A 301 -8.93 -1.76 -9.32
N SER A 302 -9.25 -0.93 -8.32
CA SER A 302 -9.17 0.53 -8.39
C SER A 302 -7.95 1.05 -7.65
N ASN A 303 -7.02 1.74 -8.35
CA ASN A 303 -5.86 2.36 -7.70
C ASN A 303 -6.26 3.51 -6.77
N ARG A 304 -7.29 4.28 -7.14
CA ARG A 304 -7.83 5.34 -6.28
C ARG A 304 -8.49 4.76 -5.05
N GLY A 305 -9.24 3.66 -5.23
CA GLY A 305 -9.85 2.91 -4.14
C GLY A 305 -8.80 2.39 -3.15
N ALA A 306 -7.73 1.76 -3.64
CA ALA A 306 -6.66 1.25 -2.80
C ALA A 306 -6.00 2.36 -1.96
N LEU A 307 -5.69 3.53 -2.54
CA LEU A 307 -5.17 4.68 -1.80
C LEU A 307 -6.18 5.20 -0.77
N PHE A 308 -7.44 5.34 -1.14
CA PHE A 308 -8.51 5.74 -0.23
C PHE A 308 -8.62 4.79 0.97
N GLY A 309 -8.60 3.48 0.71
CA GLY A 309 -8.60 2.47 1.77
C GLY A 309 -7.44 2.61 2.74
N GLY A 310 -6.23 2.93 2.24
CA GLY A 310 -5.07 3.24 3.08
C GLY A 310 -5.31 4.44 4.00
N VAL A 311 -5.92 5.52 3.49
CA VAL A 311 -6.30 6.69 4.30
C VAL A 311 -7.31 6.31 5.39
N VAL A 312 -8.32 5.51 5.06
CA VAL A 312 -9.34 5.06 6.02
C VAL A 312 -8.73 4.19 7.12
N ILE A 313 -7.81 3.27 6.78
CA ILE A 313 -7.11 2.47 7.80
C ILE A 313 -6.36 3.37 8.78
N VAL A 314 -5.65 4.40 8.30
CA VAL A 314 -4.96 5.34 9.17
C VAL A 314 -5.93 6.14 10.04
N ALA A 315 -7.05 6.59 9.47
CA ALA A 315 -8.09 7.29 10.23
C ALA A 315 -8.62 6.44 11.39
N ILE A 316 -8.80 5.13 11.18
CA ILE A 316 -9.23 4.22 12.24
C ILE A 316 -8.11 4.01 13.27
N ILE A 317 -6.88 3.73 12.83
CA ILE A 317 -5.74 3.47 13.72
C ILE A 317 -5.46 4.68 14.61
N GLU A 318 -5.34 5.85 14.02
CA GLU A 318 -5.01 7.08 14.74
C GLU A 318 -6.22 7.66 15.48
N GLY A 319 -7.42 7.57 14.91
CA GLY A 319 -8.64 7.98 15.58
C GLY A 319 -8.90 7.19 16.87
N THR A 320 -8.76 5.87 16.83
CA THR A 320 -8.89 5.02 18.03
C THR A 320 -7.80 5.30 19.06
N ARG A 321 -6.58 5.60 18.60
CA ARG A 321 -5.45 5.97 19.47
C ARG A 321 -5.70 7.31 20.17
N GLN A 322 -6.17 8.32 19.45
CA GLN A 322 -6.48 9.64 20.02
C GLN A 322 -7.62 9.59 21.05
N LEU A 323 -8.57 8.70 20.84
CA LEU A 323 -9.67 8.45 21.79
C LEU A 323 -9.24 7.62 23.02
N GLY A 324 -7.96 7.24 23.12
CA GLY A 324 -7.44 6.41 24.21
C GLY A 324 -7.97 4.97 24.23
N LEU A 325 -8.54 4.51 23.11
CA LEU A 325 -9.11 3.16 23.01
C LEU A 325 -8.00 2.11 22.87
N SER A 326 -8.20 0.94 23.47
CA SER A 326 -7.27 -0.18 23.39
C SER A 326 -7.18 -0.75 21.96
N ALA A 327 -6.10 -1.51 21.70
CA ALA A 327 -5.91 -2.22 20.43
C ALA A 327 -7.09 -3.12 20.04
N SER A 328 -7.78 -3.70 21.04
CA SER A 328 -8.97 -4.55 20.82
C SER A 328 -10.13 -3.76 20.20
N TRP A 329 -10.36 -2.52 20.65
CA TRP A 329 -11.39 -1.64 20.08
C TRP A 329 -11.06 -1.25 18.63
N ARG A 330 -9.79 -1.08 18.31
CA ARG A 330 -9.33 -0.83 16.93
C ARG A 330 -9.67 -2.00 16.02
N LEU A 331 -9.33 -3.23 16.44
CA LEU A 331 -9.65 -4.44 15.66
C LEU A 331 -11.17 -4.62 15.51
N PHE A 332 -11.94 -4.33 16.56
CA PHE A 332 -13.41 -4.34 16.50
C PHE A 332 -13.94 -3.31 15.50
N ALA A 333 -13.45 -2.06 15.53
CA ALA A 333 -13.88 -1.00 14.61
C ALA A 333 -13.57 -1.37 13.15
N VAL A 334 -12.38 -1.92 12.91
CA VAL A 334 -11.96 -2.39 11.58
C VAL A 334 -12.85 -3.55 11.12
N GLY A 335 -13.10 -4.55 11.97
CA GLY A 335 -13.96 -5.69 11.63
C GLY A 335 -15.42 -5.25 11.36
N LEU A 336 -15.96 -4.37 12.19
CA LEU A 336 -17.29 -3.82 11.98
C LEU A 336 -17.40 -3.05 10.65
N LEU A 337 -16.38 -2.23 10.33
CA LEU A 337 -16.36 -1.48 9.09
C LEU A 337 -16.35 -2.40 7.86
N ILE A 338 -15.57 -3.50 7.89
CA ILE A 338 -15.58 -4.49 6.81
C ILE A 338 -16.98 -5.06 6.61
N ILE A 339 -17.61 -5.52 7.69
CA ILE A 339 -18.97 -6.10 7.63
C ILE A 339 -19.95 -5.10 7.03
N LEU A 340 -19.90 -3.85 7.46
CA LEU A 340 -20.76 -2.79 6.94
C LEU A 340 -20.51 -2.53 5.44
N VAL A 341 -19.24 -2.41 5.04
CA VAL A 341 -18.90 -2.17 3.63
C VAL A 341 -19.29 -3.37 2.76
N MET A 342 -18.97 -4.60 3.16
CA MET A 342 -19.37 -5.79 2.41
C MET A 342 -20.90 -5.96 2.33
N ARG A 343 -21.64 -5.56 3.37
CA ARG A 343 -23.11 -5.62 3.40
C ARG A 343 -23.75 -4.57 2.47
N PHE A 344 -23.24 -3.34 2.50
CA PHE A 344 -23.86 -2.21 1.80
C PHE A 344 -23.17 -1.85 0.47
N ARG A 345 -21.88 -2.20 0.32
CA ARG A 345 -21.06 -1.87 -0.82
C ARG A 345 -20.03 -2.97 -1.14
N PRO A 346 -20.48 -4.13 -1.65
CA PRO A 346 -19.58 -5.26 -1.93
C PRO A 346 -18.49 -4.94 -2.95
N GLN A 347 -18.71 -3.93 -3.81
CA GLN A 347 -17.71 -3.44 -4.78
C GLN A 347 -16.69 -2.44 -4.20
N GLY A 348 -16.83 -2.09 -2.91
CA GLY A 348 -16.05 -1.04 -2.24
C GLY A 348 -16.60 0.36 -2.48
N VAL A 349 -15.94 1.37 -1.87
CA VAL A 349 -16.38 2.78 -1.91
C VAL A 349 -16.07 3.45 -3.25
N LEU A 350 -14.89 3.15 -3.83
CA LEU A 350 -14.41 3.68 -5.11
C LEU A 350 -14.06 2.53 -6.07
N PRO A 351 -15.06 1.80 -6.59
CA PRO A 351 -14.82 0.69 -7.48
C PRO A 351 -14.11 1.13 -8.77
N PRO A 352 -13.48 0.19 -9.51
CA PRO A 352 -12.88 0.51 -10.80
C PRO A 352 -13.99 1.04 -11.72
N ARG A 353 -13.74 2.18 -12.35
CA ARG A 353 -14.61 2.65 -13.43
C ARG A 353 -14.45 1.68 -14.59
N ASP A 354 -15.56 1.21 -15.16
CA ASP A 354 -15.58 0.58 -16.46
C ASP A 354 -15.05 1.60 -17.46
N GLU A 355 -13.78 1.60 -17.68
CA GLU A 355 -13.16 2.36 -18.77
C GLU A 355 -13.58 1.61 -20.05
N LEU A 356 -14.71 2.00 -20.61
CA LEU A 356 -15.14 1.59 -21.94
C LEU A 356 -13.95 1.78 -22.86
N ILE A 357 -13.45 0.65 -23.37
CA ILE A 357 -12.27 0.60 -24.25
C ILE A 357 -12.57 1.32 -25.56
N TRP A 358 -13.86 1.58 -25.84
CA TRP A 358 -14.34 2.23 -27.06
C TRP A 358 -15.55 3.12 -26.75
N PRO A 359 -15.45 4.44 -26.90
CA PRO A 359 -16.58 5.35 -26.67
C PRO A 359 -17.77 5.15 -27.61
N GLY A 360 -17.60 4.39 -28.68
CA GLY A 360 -18.63 4.08 -29.68
C GLY A 360 -19.31 2.73 -29.54
N ALA A 361 -18.92 1.88 -28.57
CA ALA A 361 -19.54 0.55 -28.44
C ALA A 361 -20.94 0.57 -27.80
N ARG A 362 -21.39 1.70 -27.26
CA ARG A 362 -22.77 1.89 -26.76
C ARG A 362 -23.76 2.34 -27.83
N GLY A 363 -23.32 2.61 -29.07
CA GLY A 363 -24.17 3.15 -30.14
C GLY A 363 -24.43 2.22 -31.34
N GLY A 364 -24.05 0.95 -31.27
CA GLY A 364 -24.20 -0.03 -32.36
C GLY A 364 -25.24 -1.10 -32.07
N GLY A 365 -26.42 -0.70 -31.66
CA GLY A 365 -27.59 -1.57 -31.49
C GLY A 365 -28.77 -1.06 -32.29
N THR A 366 -28.91 -1.63 -33.51
CA THR A 366 -30.14 -1.77 -34.26
C THR A 366 -30.70 -0.52 -34.98
N ASP A 367 -30.25 -0.36 -36.21
CA ASP A 367 -31.19 -0.10 -37.33
C ASP A 367 -30.96 -1.24 -38.35
N GLU A 368 -31.74 -2.34 -38.18
CA GLU A 368 -32.28 -3.20 -39.24
C GLU A 368 -33.40 -4.08 -38.65
#